data_a9e763c00c70aec49accb896a7b3f708
#
_entry.id   a9e763c00c70aec49accb896a7b3f708
#
_cell.length_a   1.000
_cell.length_b   1.000
_cell.length_c   1.000
_cell.angle_alpha   90.00
_cell.angle_beta   90.00
_cell.angle_gamma   90.00
#
_symmetry.space_group_name_H-M   'P 1'
#
loop_
_entity.id
_entity.type
_entity.pdbx_description
1 polymer ?
#
loop_
_entity_poly.entity_id
_entity_poly.type
_entity_poly.pdbx_seq_one_letter_code
_entity_poly.pdbx_strand_id
1 'polypeptide(L)'
;MNDSEKNRNQEICNLLRSGNQKGMELLFDSYYKPLVVWADTFLRDVNMAEDVVQDFFFSIWNNKVYLNFFPSTLASLLYVSVRNRCLNRMDKQDVFHHAVDLDHVDLAFEEYNENHDAIVSKVLDEIALLPERSRDVVNGVFVEGLKYREVAERY
;
A
#
# COMPACT_ATOMS: atom_id res chain seq x y z
N MET A 1 6.02 -8.24 -13.04
CA MET A 1 4.57 -8.14 -13.28
C MET A 1 4.20 -9.06 -14.44
N ASN A 2 3.24 -9.94 -14.22
CA ASN A 2 2.80 -10.82 -15.30
C ASN A 2 1.81 -10.10 -16.22
N ASP A 3 1.55 -10.67 -17.40
CA ASP A 3 0.68 -10.06 -18.40
C ASP A 3 -0.76 -9.88 -17.90
N SER A 4 -1.23 -10.81 -17.06
CA SER A 4 -2.58 -10.74 -16.48
C SER A 4 -2.75 -9.54 -15.55
N GLU A 5 -1.77 -9.28 -14.70
CA GLU A 5 -1.78 -8.11 -13.82
C GLU A 5 -1.67 -6.80 -14.61
N LYS A 6 -0.81 -6.79 -15.60
CA LYS A 6 -0.64 -5.63 -16.47
C LYS A 6 -1.94 -5.28 -17.19
N ASN A 7 -2.62 -6.28 -17.73
CA ASN A 7 -3.90 -6.09 -18.41
C ASN A 7 -4.99 -5.60 -17.45
N ARG A 8 -5.02 -6.14 -16.24
CA ARG A 8 -5.96 -5.72 -15.21
C ARG A 8 -5.73 -4.26 -14.79
N ASN A 9 -4.47 -3.89 -14.58
CA ASN A 9 -4.13 -2.52 -14.22
C ASN A 9 -4.47 -1.55 -15.34
N GLN A 10 -4.26 -1.95 -16.59
CA GLN A 10 -4.66 -1.18 -17.76
C GLN A 10 -6.18 -0.94 -17.78
N GLU A 11 -6.96 -1.98 -17.55
CA GLU A 11 -8.41 -1.90 -17.51
C GLU A 11 -8.89 -1.00 -16.35
N ILE A 12 -8.32 -1.16 -15.16
CA ILE A 12 -8.64 -0.32 -14.00
C ILE A 12 -8.41 1.16 -14.33
N CYS A 13 -7.25 1.48 -14.87
CA CYS A 13 -6.90 2.86 -15.22
C CYS A 13 -7.85 3.45 -16.27
N ASN A 14 -8.17 2.67 -17.30
CA ASN A 14 -9.07 3.10 -18.35
C ASN A 14 -10.48 3.38 -17.83
N LEU A 15 -11.02 2.48 -17.02
CA LEU A 15 -12.35 2.63 -16.44
C LEU A 15 -12.43 3.85 -15.51
N LEU A 16 -11.43 4.03 -14.65
CA LEU A 16 -11.41 5.16 -13.72
C LEU A 16 -11.31 6.49 -14.45
N ARG A 17 -10.47 6.57 -15.47
CA ARG A 17 -10.32 7.80 -16.24
C ARG A 17 -11.59 8.19 -16.98
N SER A 18 -12.38 7.22 -17.39
CA SER A 18 -13.68 7.48 -18.01
C SER A 18 -14.78 7.81 -17.00
N GLY A 19 -14.47 7.79 -15.71
CA GLY A 19 -15.46 8.05 -14.66
C GLY A 19 -16.37 6.87 -14.35
N ASN A 20 -15.98 5.67 -14.75
CA ASN A 20 -16.80 4.46 -14.57
C ASN A 20 -16.52 3.82 -13.23
N GLN A 21 -17.56 3.71 -12.39
CA GLN A 21 -17.48 3.11 -11.05
C GLN A 21 -17.02 1.66 -11.06
N LYS A 22 -17.18 0.94 -12.18
CA LYS A 22 -16.67 -0.42 -12.31
C LYS A 22 -15.15 -0.49 -12.15
N GLY A 23 -14.45 0.60 -12.47
CA GLY A 23 -13.02 0.71 -12.20
C GLY A 23 -12.70 0.63 -10.72
N MET A 24 -13.53 1.25 -9.86
CA MET A 24 -13.35 1.15 -8.40
C MET A 24 -13.65 -0.25 -7.89
N GLU A 25 -14.66 -0.92 -8.42
CA GLU A 25 -14.96 -2.31 -8.05
C GLU A 25 -13.80 -3.23 -8.41
N LEU A 26 -13.25 -3.09 -9.60
CA LEU A 26 -12.12 -3.89 -10.05
C LEU A 26 -10.86 -3.59 -9.25
N LEU A 27 -10.61 -2.33 -8.93
CA LEU A 27 -9.52 -1.90 -8.08
C LEU A 27 -9.64 -2.51 -6.67
N PHE A 28 -10.83 -2.43 -6.09
CA PHE A 28 -11.12 -3.01 -4.78
C PHE A 28 -10.87 -4.52 -4.78
N ASP A 29 -11.48 -5.24 -5.74
CA ASP A 29 -11.33 -6.69 -5.82
C ASP A 29 -9.88 -7.13 -5.99
N SER A 30 -9.09 -6.33 -6.69
CA SER A 30 -7.70 -6.67 -6.99
C SER A 30 -6.72 -6.31 -5.86
N TYR A 31 -6.96 -5.22 -5.14
CA TYR A 31 -5.97 -4.63 -4.24
C TYR A 31 -6.39 -4.47 -2.79
N TYR A 32 -7.68 -4.53 -2.46
CA TYR A 32 -8.12 -4.26 -1.08
C TYR A 32 -7.46 -5.18 -0.07
N LYS A 33 -7.58 -6.48 -0.24
CA LYS A 33 -7.04 -7.46 0.70
C LYS A 33 -5.52 -7.39 0.79
N PRO A 34 -4.77 -7.36 -0.32
CA PRO A 34 -3.32 -7.16 -0.26
C PRO A 34 -2.90 -5.87 0.44
N LEU A 35 -3.63 -4.78 0.22
CA LEU A 35 -3.32 -3.51 0.87
C LEU A 35 -3.62 -3.52 2.37
N VAL A 36 -4.66 -4.22 2.79
CA VAL A 36 -4.95 -4.42 4.23
C VAL A 36 -3.82 -5.20 4.90
N VAL A 37 -3.37 -6.27 4.27
CA VAL A 37 -2.22 -7.05 4.78
C VAL A 37 -0.98 -6.16 4.87
N TRP A 38 -0.73 -5.36 3.85
CA TRP A 38 0.39 -4.42 3.82
C TRP A 38 0.28 -3.37 4.95
N ALA A 39 -0.88 -2.77 5.11
CA ALA A 39 -1.13 -1.80 6.18
C ALA A 39 -0.94 -2.41 7.57
N ASP A 40 -1.37 -3.65 7.75
CA ASP A 40 -1.22 -4.37 9.00
C ASP A 40 0.25 -4.61 9.38
N THR A 41 1.15 -4.70 8.41
CA THR A 41 2.58 -4.81 8.71
C THR A 41 3.13 -3.59 9.44
N PHE A 42 2.52 -2.42 9.22
CA PHE A 42 2.92 -1.17 9.87
C PHE A 42 2.14 -0.93 11.16
N LEU A 43 0.81 -1.10 11.11
CA LEU A 43 -0.09 -0.75 12.21
C LEU A 43 -0.22 -1.86 13.25
N ARG A 44 -0.01 -3.09 12.85
CA ARG A 44 -0.18 -4.29 13.70
C ARG A 44 -1.56 -4.34 14.36
N ASP A 45 -2.57 -3.94 13.60
CA ASP A 45 -3.98 -3.89 14.00
C ASP A 45 -4.82 -3.97 12.74
N VAL A 46 -5.52 -5.08 12.54
CA VAL A 46 -6.32 -5.34 11.34
C VAL A 46 -7.43 -4.32 11.17
N ASN A 47 -8.10 -3.96 12.27
CA ASN A 47 -9.20 -3.00 12.23
C ASN A 47 -8.72 -1.62 11.78
N MET A 48 -7.59 -1.17 12.30
CA MET A 48 -6.98 0.08 11.88
C MET A 48 -6.49 0.00 10.44
N ALA A 49 -5.92 -1.15 10.04
CA ALA A 49 -5.48 -1.36 8.68
C ALA A 49 -6.65 -1.27 7.69
N GLU A 50 -7.78 -1.90 8.00
CA GLU A 50 -8.98 -1.80 7.19
C GLU A 50 -9.49 -0.36 7.10
N ASP A 51 -9.52 0.37 8.21
CA ASP A 51 -9.93 1.77 8.22
C ASP A 51 -9.05 2.63 7.31
N VAL A 52 -7.75 2.47 7.41
CA VAL A 52 -6.79 3.23 6.58
C VAL A 52 -7.00 2.94 5.10
N VAL A 53 -7.13 1.66 4.74
CA VAL A 53 -7.30 1.25 3.35
C VAL A 53 -8.67 1.71 2.82
N GLN A 54 -9.73 1.59 3.60
CA GLN A 54 -11.05 2.07 3.19
C GLN A 54 -11.07 3.58 2.97
N ASP A 55 -10.48 4.35 3.87
CA ASP A 55 -10.36 5.80 3.72
C ASP A 55 -9.56 6.16 2.47
N PHE A 56 -8.51 5.41 2.18
CA PHE A 56 -7.72 5.60 0.98
C PHE A 56 -8.56 5.35 -0.29
N PHE A 57 -9.26 4.23 -0.35
CA PHE A 57 -10.13 3.92 -1.50
C PHE A 57 -11.21 4.98 -1.70
N PHE A 58 -11.80 5.45 -0.60
CA PHE A 58 -12.77 6.53 -0.66
C PHE A 58 -12.17 7.80 -1.25
N SER A 59 -10.95 8.16 -0.83
CA SER A 59 -10.26 9.34 -1.33
C SER A 59 -9.87 9.21 -2.81
N ILE A 60 -9.57 8.01 -3.28
CA ILE A 60 -9.26 7.77 -4.69
C ILE A 60 -10.41 8.27 -5.57
N TRP A 61 -11.64 7.90 -5.22
CA TRP A 61 -12.80 8.31 -6.00
C TRP A 61 -13.17 9.78 -5.77
N ASN A 62 -13.27 10.20 -4.50
CA ASN A 62 -13.71 11.55 -4.16
C ASN A 62 -12.77 12.65 -4.61
N ASN A 63 -11.48 12.44 -4.47
CA ASN A 63 -10.46 13.45 -4.79
C ASN A 63 -9.85 13.26 -6.18
N LYS A 64 -10.41 12.33 -6.97
CA LYS A 64 -9.96 12.02 -8.32
C LYS A 64 -8.46 11.67 -8.37
N VAL A 65 -7.96 10.99 -7.36
CA VAL A 65 -6.56 10.54 -7.30
C VAL A 65 -6.25 9.62 -8.48
N TYR A 66 -7.25 8.92 -8.99
CA TYR A 66 -7.12 8.04 -10.14
C TYR A 66 -6.60 8.74 -11.40
N LEU A 67 -6.68 10.05 -11.48
CA LEU A 67 -6.11 10.80 -12.61
C LEU A 67 -4.58 10.66 -12.67
N ASN A 68 -3.95 10.32 -11.56
CA ASN A 68 -2.50 10.07 -11.48
C ASN A 68 -2.13 8.60 -11.68
N PHE A 69 -3.10 7.74 -11.95
CA PHE A 69 -2.86 6.31 -12.10
C PHE A 69 -2.40 5.97 -13.51
N PHE A 70 -1.29 5.23 -13.59
CA PHE A 70 -0.78 4.65 -14.82
C PHE A 70 -0.60 3.14 -14.60
N PRO A 71 -0.89 2.30 -15.62
CA PRO A 71 -0.83 0.85 -15.43
C PRO A 71 0.50 0.35 -14.90
N SER A 72 1.60 0.95 -15.35
CA SER A 72 2.96 0.52 -14.96
C SER A 72 3.33 0.89 -13.53
N THR A 73 2.68 1.90 -12.94
CA THR A 73 3.02 2.41 -11.61
C THR A 73 1.88 2.27 -10.60
N LEU A 74 0.76 1.70 -11.01
CA LEU A 74 -0.44 1.61 -10.17
C LEU A 74 -0.17 0.90 -8.85
N ALA A 75 0.39 -0.29 -8.90
CA ALA A 75 0.66 -1.07 -7.68
C ALA A 75 1.60 -0.30 -6.73
N SER A 76 2.69 0.23 -7.25
CA SER A 76 3.66 0.99 -6.47
C SER A 76 3.00 2.20 -5.80
N LEU A 77 2.19 2.95 -6.54
CA LEU A 77 1.49 4.11 -6.01
C LEU A 77 0.55 3.74 -4.87
N LEU A 78 -0.21 2.65 -5.03
CA LEU A 78 -1.14 2.18 -4.01
C LEU A 78 -0.40 1.77 -2.73
N TYR A 79 0.66 0.99 -2.85
CA TYR A 79 1.44 0.53 -1.70
C TYR A 79 2.13 1.69 -0.99
N VAL A 80 2.73 2.62 -1.73
CA VAL A 80 3.35 3.82 -1.15
C VAL A 80 2.32 4.67 -0.40
N SER A 81 1.16 4.89 -1.02
CA SER A 81 0.11 5.73 -0.43
C SER A 81 -0.41 5.14 0.88
N VAL A 82 -0.66 3.84 0.90
CA VAL A 82 -1.12 3.15 2.11
C VAL A 82 -0.06 3.22 3.20
N ARG A 83 1.20 2.94 2.86
CA ARG A 83 2.31 3.05 3.81
C ARG A 83 2.37 4.45 4.44
N ASN A 84 2.31 5.49 3.61
CA ASN A 84 2.38 6.86 4.10
C ASN A 84 1.22 7.19 5.04
N ARG A 85 0.02 6.73 4.72
CA ARG A 85 -1.15 6.91 5.58
C ARG A 85 -0.99 6.17 6.91
N CYS A 86 -0.43 4.97 6.88
CA CYS A 86 -0.16 4.20 8.10
C CYS A 86 0.83 4.92 9.00
N LEU A 87 1.93 5.42 8.44
CA LEU A 87 2.94 6.14 9.22
C LEU A 87 2.39 7.44 9.80
N ASN A 88 1.58 8.17 9.04
CA ASN A 88 0.94 9.38 9.54
C ASN A 88 0.01 9.06 10.72
N ARG A 89 -0.72 7.97 10.63
CA ARG A 89 -1.61 7.55 11.71
C ARG A 89 -0.84 7.11 12.94
N MET A 90 0.28 6.43 12.78
CA MET A 90 1.15 6.04 13.87
C MET A 90 1.72 7.26 14.61
N ASP A 91 2.15 8.27 13.87
CA ASP A 91 2.65 9.53 14.45
C ASP A 91 1.59 10.25 15.31
N LYS A 92 0.33 10.15 14.91
CA LYS A 92 -0.78 10.78 15.63
C LYS A 92 -1.22 10.03 16.87
N GLN A 93 -1.05 8.70 16.89
CA GLN A 93 -1.56 7.86 17.97
C GLN A 93 -0.52 7.46 19.00
N ASP A 94 0.71 7.83 18.75
CA ASP A 94 1.84 7.76 19.67
C ASP A 94 1.96 6.47 20.50
N VAL A 95 3.02 6.41 21.26
CA VAL A 95 3.52 5.38 22.19
C VAL A 95 2.45 4.55 22.93
N PHE A 96 1.24 5.08 23.06
CA PHE A 96 0.15 4.41 23.76
C PHE A 96 -0.27 3.09 23.11
N HIS A 97 -0.29 3.03 21.78
CA HIS A 97 -0.65 1.79 21.07
C HIS A 97 0.47 0.77 21.05
N HIS A 98 1.73 1.18 21.12
CA HIS A 98 2.84 0.25 21.20
C HIS A 98 2.86 -0.55 22.51
N ALA A 99 2.24 -0.01 23.58
CA ALA A 99 2.21 -0.66 24.87
C ALA A 99 1.07 -1.65 25.05
N VAL A 100 0.02 -1.58 24.23
CA VAL A 100 -1.26 -2.20 24.57
C VAL A 100 -1.50 -3.55 23.92
N ASP A 101 -0.83 -3.94 22.81
CA ASP A 101 -1.32 -5.12 22.10
C ASP A 101 -0.32 -5.97 21.33
N LEU A 102 0.57 -6.65 22.08
CA LEU A 102 1.32 -7.77 21.52
C LEU A 102 0.42 -8.99 21.22
N ASP A 103 -0.67 -9.16 21.95
CA ASP A 103 -1.59 -10.30 21.77
C ASP A 103 -2.47 -10.17 20.53
N HIS A 104 -2.90 -8.96 20.19
CA HIS A 104 -3.67 -8.71 18.97
C HIS A 104 -2.87 -8.88 17.69
N VAL A 105 -1.58 -8.65 17.74
CA VAL A 105 -0.69 -8.82 16.59
C VAL A 105 -0.69 -10.27 16.11
N ASP A 106 -0.65 -11.23 17.02
CA ASP A 106 -0.62 -12.64 16.65
C ASP A 106 -1.91 -13.11 15.99
N LEU A 107 -3.07 -12.62 16.46
CA LEU A 107 -4.36 -12.95 15.87
C LEU A 107 -4.54 -12.34 14.47
N ALA A 108 -4.09 -11.10 14.29
CA ALA A 108 -4.10 -10.44 13.00
C ALA A 108 -3.20 -11.16 12.00
N PHE A 109 -2.04 -11.62 12.45
CA PHE A 109 -1.11 -12.39 11.65
C PHE A 109 -1.71 -13.73 11.21
N GLU A 110 -2.43 -14.42 12.08
CA GLU A 110 -3.07 -15.69 11.72
C GLU A 110 -4.14 -15.50 10.65
N GLU A 111 -4.91 -14.42 10.71
CA GLU A 111 -5.97 -14.15 9.74
C GLU A 111 -5.45 -13.89 8.33
N TYR A 112 -4.29 -13.22 8.20
CA TYR A 112 -3.73 -12.86 6.90
C TYR A 112 -2.47 -13.63 6.53
N ASN A 113 -2.01 -14.54 7.39
CA ASN A 113 -0.70 -15.19 7.30
C ASN A 113 -0.47 -15.99 6.00
N GLU A 114 -1.51 -16.59 5.42
CA GLU A 114 -1.38 -17.38 4.19
C GLU A 114 -0.84 -16.56 3.01
N ASN A 115 -1.13 -15.26 2.99
CA ASN A 115 -0.77 -14.39 1.88
C ASN A 115 0.32 -13.37 2.24
N HIS A 116 0.62 -13.21 3.53
CA HIS A 116 1.52 -12.14 3.99
C HIS A 116 2.92 -12.24 3.39
N ASP A 117 3.56 -13.39 3.52
CA ASP A 117 4.92 -13.59 3.01
C ASP A 117 4.98 -13.49 1.48
N ALA A 118 3.95 -14.02 0.80
CA ALA A 118 3.86 -13.94 -0.64
C ALA A 118 3.70 -12.48 -1.12
N ILE A 119 2.91 -11.68 -0.41
CA ILE A 119 2.69 -10.27 -0.74
C ILE A 119 3.96 -9.45 -0.49
N VAL A 120 4.61 -9.64 0.65
CA VAL A 120 5.88 -8.95 0.96
C VAL A 120 6.96 -9.31 -0.05
N SER A 121 7.08 -10.60 -0.39
CA SER A 121 8.02 -11.06 -1.41
C SER A 121 7.75 -10.41 -2.76
N LYS A 122 6.49 -10.31 -3.15
CA LYS A 122 6.11 -9.65 -4.40
C LYS A 122 6.45 -8.16 -4.41
N VAL A 123 6.22 -7.47 -3.30
CA VAL A 123 6.59 -6.05 -3.16
C VAL A 123 8.10 -5.88 -3.29
N LEU A 124 8.88 -6.73 -2.65
CA LEU A 124 10.34 -6.69 -2.73
C LEU A 124 10.84 -6.98 -4.15
N ASP A 125 10.22 -7.92 -4.85
CA ASP A 125 10.55 -8.22 -6.24
C ASP A 125 10.28 -7.02 -7.16
N GLU A 126 9.16 -6.35 -6.97
CA GLU A 126 8.82 -5.14 -7.72
C GLU A 126 9.81 -4.00 -7.45
N ILE A 127 10.24 -3.85 -6.21
CA ILE A 127 11.24 -2.84 -5.83
C ILE A 127 12.56 -3.15 -6.54
N ALA A 128 12.96 -4.42 -6.62
CA ALA A 128 14.20 -4.83 -7.27
C ALA A 128 14.22 -4.53 -8.78
N LEU A 129 13.06 -4.41 -9.42
CA LEU A 129 12.93 -4.07 -10.84
C LEU A 129 13.04 -2.57 -11.12
N LEU A 130 13.03 -1.74 -10.08
CA LEU A 130 13.13 -0.29 -10.26
C LEU A 130 14.56 0.13 -10.67
N PRO A 131 14.71 1.27 -11.39
CA PRO A 131 16.02 1.88 -11.60
C PRO A 131 16.72 2.14 -10.27
N GLU A 132 18.05 2.11 -10.27
CA GLU A 132 18.86 2.20 -9.06
C GLU A 132 18.45 3.37 -8.15
N ARG A 133 18.29 4.55 -8.70
CA ARG A 133 17.92 5.73 -7.92
C ARG A 133 16.54 5.62 -7.31
N SER A 134 15.57 5.14 -8.07
CA SER A 134 14.22 4.89 -7.56
C SER A 134 14.21 3.81 -6.49
N ARG A 135 15.00 2.77 -6.69
CA ARG A 135 15.15 1.69 -5.71
C ARG A 135 15.73 2.19 -4.40
N ASP A 136 16.75 3.07 -4.44
CA ASP A 136 17.35 3.67 -3.25
C ASP A 136 16.32 4.49 -2.46
N VAL A 137 15.50 5.28 -3.14
CA VAL A 137 14.44 6.07 -2.52
C VAL A 137 13.41 5.15 -1.87
N VAL A 138 12.95 4.12 -2.60
CA VAL A 138 11.94 3.17 -2.09
C VAL A 138 12.49 2.39 -0.91
N ASN A 139 13.74 1.90 -0.99
CA ASN A 139 14.38 1.18 0.12
C ASN A 139 14.52 2.07 1.35
N GLY A 140 14.94 3.32 1.17
CA GLY A 140 15.05 4.27 2.28
C GLY A 140 13.72 4.51 2.96
N VAL A 141 12.69 4.77 2.18
CA VAL A 141 11.35 5.07 2.70
C VAL A 141 10.64 3.83 3.25
N PHE A 142 10.68 2.70 2.53
CA PHE A 142 9.90 1.51 2.88
C PHE A 142 10.62 0.57 3.83
N VAL A 143 11.89 0.28 3.58
CA VAL A 143 12.62 -0.73 4.34
C VAL A 143 13.21 -0.12 5.60
N GLU A 144 13.82 1.06 5.48
CA GLU A 144 14.48 1.74 6.59
C GLU A 144 13.56 2.70 7.35
N GLY A 145 12.38 3.01 6.80
CA GLY A 145 11.41 3.90 7.44
C GLY A 145 11.81 5.36 7.47
N LEU A 146 12.70 5.77 6.58
CA LEU A 146 13.17 7.14 6.50
C LEU A 146 12.10 8.08 5.93
N LYS A 147 12.11 9.33 6.36
CA LYS A 147 11.32 10.38 5.72
C LYS A 147 11.99 10.81 4.42
N TYR A 148 11.22 11.39 3.51
CA TYR A 148 11.75 11.82 2.21
C TYR A 148 12.96 12.74 2.36
N ARG A 149 12.96 13.65 3.34
CA ARG A 149 14.09 14.53 3.63
C ARG A 149 15.35 13.75 3.99
N GLU A 150 15.20 12.72 4.81
CA GLU A 150 16.33 11.88 5.23
C GLU A 150 16.90 11.08 4.06
N VAL A 151 16.04 10.62 3.17
CA VAL A 151 16.48 9.94 1.94
C VAL A 151 17.25 10.88 1.05
N ALA A 152 16.79 12.12 0.88
CA ALA A 152 17.47 13.14 0.07
C ALA A 152 18.83 13.48 0.62
N GLU A 153 19.01 13.50 1.93
CA GLU A 153 20.32 13.77 2.57
C GLU A 153 21.28 12.58 2.43
N ARG A 154 20.75 11.35 2.44
CA ARG A 154 21.59 10.14 2.40
C ARG A 154 22.02 9.75 0.99
N TYR A 155 21.19 9.99 0.01
CA TYR A 155 21.41 9.65 -1.39
C TYR A 155 21.41 10.91 -2.24
#